data_746db943aa31640b059156acaed49a75
#
_entry.id   746db943aa31640b059156acaed49a75
#
_cell.length_a   1.000
_cell.length_b   1.000
_cell.length_c   1.000
_cell.angle_alpha   90.00
_cell.angle_beta   90.00
_cell.angle_gamma   90.00
#
_symmetry.space_group_name_H-M   'P 1'
#
loop_
_entity.id
_entity.type
_entity.pdbx_description
1 polymer ?
#
loop_
_entity_poly.entity_id
_entity_poly.type
_entity_poly.pdbx_seq_one_letter_code
_entity_poly.pdbx_strand_id
1 'polypeptide(L)'
;MTNSLVKISNLSVDFAVRDGSFRAVDGVSFDLHKNETLALVGESGSGKSVTAMSILQLLPRPQATFGSSSSIKFDGNEIIDASSADLRKIRGNIISMVFQEPMTSLNPYHRVGDQITESILLHSKKTKAKAIDEAKDLMKLVEIDDVDRRYKAYPHELSGGQRQRIMIAMSLVNKPQLLIADEPTTALDVTIQAQILDLMSKLQNELGMSILFITHDLGLVEKFSDKVCVMKDGKIVEQGNTHEVFKDPIHEYTIQLLNSEPKPKNSFNHISNPLLEISDVNVFYNIKSESLFKSSQFHAVKNINLDIHKNSTIGLVGESGSGKSTLGKAIANLVNFEGKIIFNGKDIKNLTQKEQKKAKRDIQIIFQDPYGSLSPRMTIGEIVGEGLSIHFSLTNEEKNQRIDKVLSNVGIDPSMKIKYPHEFSGGQRQRIAIARSLILNPSFVILDEPTSALDRSIQIQVIDLLKRLQDEYSLTYLFISHDLKVIRAMSDYIYVMKQGEIVEHGKSDIVFETPQEDYTKRLLTAALKYATN
;
A
#
# COMPACT_ATOMS: atom_id res chain seq x y z
N MET A 1 -16.94 -35.28 13.22
CA MET A 1 -15.56 -34.88 12.85
C MET A 1 -15.71 -33.90 11.69
N THR A 2 -15.50 -32.62 11.94
CA THR A 2 -15.55 -31.60 10.89
C THR A 2 -14.37 -31.82 9.95
N ASN A 3 -14.67 -32.19 8.70
CA ASN A 3 -13.65 -32.50 7.71
C ASN A 3 -12.98 -31.19 7.29
N SER A 4 -11.67 -31.02 7.57
CA SER A 4 -10.92 -29.85 7.12
C SER A 4 -10.83 -29.83 5.60
N LEU A 5 -11.09 -28.68 4.96
CA LEU A 5 -10.92 -28.49 3.52
C LEU A 5 -9.43 -28.45 3.16
N VAL A 6 -8.65 -27.66 3.93
CA VAL A 6 -7.19 -27.63 3.83
C VAL A 6 -6.60 -28.02 5.18
N LYS A 7 -5.68 -28.95 5.16
CA LYS A 7 -4.89 -29.33 6.34
C LYS A 7 -3.42 -29.20 6.03
N ILE A 8 -2.74 -28.31 6.72
CA ILE A 8 -1.28 -28.14 6.66
C ILE A 8 -0.69 -28.73 7.93
N SER A 9 0.34 -29.56 7.79
CA SER A 9 1.03 -30.21 8.91
C SER A 9 2.54 -30.11 8.74
N ASN A 10 3.22 -29.53 9.71
CA ASN A 10 4.68 -29.36 9.78
C ASN A 10 5.31 -28.77 8.51
N LEU A 11 4.62 -27.85 7.84
CA LEU A 11 5.11 -27.24 6.61
C LEU A 11 6.40 -26.46 6.90
N SER A 12 7.48 -26.87 6.25
CA SER A 12 8.76 -26.16 6.25
C SER A 12 9.20 -25.94 4.81
N VAL A 13 9.68 -24.73 4.52
CA VAL A 13 10.13 -24.34 3.18
C VAL A 13 11.48 -23.66 3.29
N ASP A 14 12.46 -24.21 2.59
CA ASP A 14 13.83 -23.70 2.49
C ASP A 14 14.11 -23.20 1.08
N PHE A 15 14.72 -22.02 0.97
CA PHE A 15 15.19 -21.45 -0.29
C PHE A 15 16.72 -21.54 -0.38
N ALA A 16 17.23 -22.02 -1.51
CA ALA A 16 18.66 -21.99 -1.81
C ALA A 16 19.12 -20.55 -2.06
N VAL A 17 20.11 -20.10 -1.30
CA VAL A 17 20.77 -18.79 -1.44
C VAL A 17 22.26 -18.98 -1.70
N ARG A 18 22.97 -17.93 -2.16
CA ARG A 18 24.40 -18.02 -2.54
C ARG A 18 25.28 -18.64 -1.45
N ASP A 19 25.00 -18.35 -0.18
CA ASP A 19 25.81 -18.76 0.97
C ASP A 19 25.10 -19.82 1.85
N GLY A 20 24.22 -20.65 1.27
CA GLY A 20 23.52 -21.70 2.02
C GLY A 20 22.03 -21.81 1.72
N SER A 21 21.22 -22.01 2.75
CA SER A 21 19.75 -22.04 2.64
C SER A 21 19.11 -21.07 3.64
N PHE A 22 18.02 -20.45 3.21
CA PHE A 22 17.17 -19.60 4.04
C PHE A 22 15.83 -20.30 4.28
N ARG A 23 15.48 -20.54 5.55
CA ARG A 23 14.21 -21.14 5.94
C ARG A 23 13.14 -20.06 6.05
N ALA A 24 12.22 -20.03 5.10
CA ALA A 24 11.14 -19.05 5.04
C ALA A 24 9.88 -19.47 5.82
N VAL A 25 9.66 -20.79 5.96
CA VAL A 25 8.55 -21.37 6.74
C VAL A 25 9.11 -22.51 7.56
N ASP A 26 8.77 -22.60 8.85
CA ASP A 26 9.35 -23.55 9.79
C ASP A 26 8.26 -24.20 10.66
N GLY A 27 7.83 -25.41 10.28
CA GLY A 27 6.91 -26.24 11.04
C GLY A 27 5.48 -25.71 11.15
N VAL A 28 5.00 -24.94 10.18
CA VAL A 28 3.65 -24.35 10.18
C VAL A 28 2.58 -25.43 10.08
N SER A 29 1.58 -25.37 10.97
CA SER A 29 0.45 -26.30 11.00
C SER A 29 -0.86 -25.56 11.31
N PHE A 30 -1.88 -25.74 10.46
CA PHE A 30 -3.24 -25.25 10.68
C PHE A 30 -4.27 -25.99 9.83
N ASP A 31 -5.54 -25.88 10.22
CA ASP A 31 -6.68 -26.42 9.51
C ASP A 31 -7.64 -25.30 9.08
N LEU A 32 -8.05 -25.31 7.80
CA LEU A 32 -9.12 -24.46 7.27
C LEU A 32 -10.32 -25.34 6.92
N HIS A 33 -11.50 -25.00 7.46
CA HIS A 33 -12.72 -25.73 7.23
C HIS A 33 -13.54 -25.18 6.06
N LYS A 34 -14.55 -25.95 5.61
CA LYS A 34 -15.47 -25.51 4.55
C LYS A 34 -16.28 -24.31 5.03
N ASN A 35 -16.46 -23.35 4.14
CA ASN A 35 -17.22 -22.08 4.37
C ASN A 35 -16.62 -21.21 5.49
N GLU A 36 -15.36 -21.41 5.84
CA GLU A 36 -14.64 -20.66 6.86
C GLU A 36 -13.69 -19.64 6.21
N THR A 37 -13.52 -18.48 6.84
CA THR A 37 -12.43 -17.55 6.53
C THR A 37 -11.35 -17.68 7.61
N LEU A 38 -10.16 -18.13 7.20
CA LEU A 38 -8.96 -18.16 8.05
C LEU A 38 -8.03 -17.03 7.66
N ALA A 39 -7.71 -16.15 8.60
CA ALA A 39 -6.69 -15.13 8.38
C ALA A 39 -5.29 -15.63 8.72
N LEU A 40 -4.32 -15.25 7.89
CA LEU A 40 -2.90 -15.45 8.13
C LEU A 40 -2.24 -14.08 8.23
N VAL A 41 -1.82 -13.68 9.44
CA VAL A 41 -1.34 -12.33 9.74
C VAL A 41 0.10 -12.33 10.24
N GLY A 42 0.78 -11.19 10.11
CA GLY A 42 2.16 -10.99 10.56
C GLY A 42 2.87 -9.96 9.69
N GLU A 43 4.09 -9.58 10.06
CA GLU A 43 4.93 -8.64 9.30
C GLU A 43 5.37 -9.21 7.96
N SER A 44 5.88 -8.32 7.07
CA SER A 44 6.49 -8.76 5.81
C SER A 44 7.68 -9.69 6.08
N GLY A 45 7.82 -10.71 5.26
CA GLY A 45 8.85 -11.73 5.46
C GLY A 45 8.53 -12.78 6.52
N SER A 46 7.39 -12.75 7.21
CA SER A 46 7.00 -13.77 8.19
C SER A 46 6.62 -15.14 7.59
N GLY A 47 6.59 -15.27 6.25
CA GLY A 47 6.32 -16.53 5.55
C GLY A 47 4.88 -16.73 5.05
N LYS A 48 3.97 -15.75 5.20
CA LYS A 48 2.55 -15.85 4.81
C LYS A 48 2.33 -16.21 3.34
N SER A 49 2.87 -15.39 2.43
CA SER A 49 2.74 -15.62 0.99
C SER A 49 3.44 -16.91 0.53
N VAL A 50 4.57 -17.28 1.19
CA VAL A 50 5.25 -18.54 0.93
C VAL A 50 4.36 -19.72 1.32
N THR A 51 3.69 -19.65 2.48
CA THR A 51 2.71 -20.64 2.94
C THR A 51 1.54 -20.78 1.95
N ALA A 52 0.98 -19.66 1.49
CA ALA A 52 -0.09 -19.63 0.50
C ALA A 52 0.31 -20.22 -0.85
N MET A 53 1.47 -19.79 -1.38
CA MET A 53 2.00 -20.32 -2.64
C MET A 53 2.35 -21.81 -2.54
N SER A 54 2.70 -22.32 -1.35
CA SER A 54 2.94 -23.74 -1.10
C SER A 54 1.68 -24.58 -1.33
N ILE A 55 0.49 -24.10 -0.94
CA ILE A 55 -0.78 -24.80 -1.18
C ILE A 55 -1.01 -25.04 -2.68
N LEU A 56 -0.66 -24.05 -3.50
CA LEU A 56 -0.77 -24.16 -4.96
C LEU A 56 0.48 -24.73 -5.64
N GLN A 57 1.53 -25.11 -4.88
CA GLN A 57 2.82 -25.56 -5.44
C GLN A 57 3.40 -24.59 -6.48
N LEU A 58 3.29 -23.24 -6.22
CA LEU A 58 3.76 -22.18 -7.12
C LEU A 58 5.21 -21.76 -6.84
N LEU A 59 5.81 -22.28 -5.77
CA LEU A 59 7.21 -21.96 -5.44
C LEU A 59 8.17 -22.50 -6.51
N PRO A 60 9.21 -21.72 -6.90
CA PRO A 60 10.15 -22.12 -7.94
C PRO A 60 11.01 -23.31 -7.49
N ARG A 61 10.93 -24.44 -8.17
CA ARG A 61 11.81 -25.60 -7.96
C ARG A 61 12.95 -25.58 -8.99
N PRO A 62 14.20 -25.91 -8.63
CA PRO A 62 14.68 -26.51 -7.36
C PRO A 62 15.05 -25.49 -6.27
N GLN A 63 14.88 -24.17 -6.48
CA GLN A 63 15.28 -23.14 -5.52
C GLN A 63 14.53 -23.26 -4.18
N ALA A 64 13.24 -23.64 -4.23
CA ALA A 64 12.45 -23.92 -3.02
C ALA A 64 12.33 -25.43 -2.80
N THR A 65 12.58 -25.87 -1.56
CA THR A 65 12.46 -27.26 -1.14
C THR A 65 11.56 -27.36 0.09
N PHE A 66 10.77 -28.45 0.14
CA PHE A 66 9.89 -28.73 1.28
C PHE A 66 10.58 -29.68 2.27
N GLY A 67 10.36 -29.45 3.57
CA GLY A 67 10.83 -30.35 4.61
C GLY A 67 10.21 -31.76 4.47
N SER A 68 10.94 -32.80 4.84
CA SER A 68 10.50 -34.19 4.68
C SER A 68 9.25 -34.56 5.49
N SER A 69 8.94 -33.82 6.56
CA SER A 69 7.73 -34.00 7.38
C SER A 69 6.57 -33.12 6.95
N SER A 70 6.76 -32.30 5.90
CA SER A 70 5.74 -31.38 5.43
C SER A 70 4.60 -32.12 4.73
N SER A 71 3.36 -31.77 5.03
CA SER A 71 2.17 -32.28 4.36
C SER A 71 1.16 -31.17 4.15
N ILE A 72 0.58 -31.10 2.94
CA ILE A 72 -0.52 -30.19 2.58
C ILE A 72 -1.62 -31.06 1.97
N LYS A 73 -2.74 -31.21 2.67
CA LYS A 73 -3.88 -31.98 2.18
C LYS A 73 -5.04 -31.04 1.82
N PHE A 74 -5.62 -31.25 0.66
CA PHE A 74 -6.85 -30.62 0.22
C PHE A 74 -7.95 -31.68 0.06
N ASP A 75 -9.04 -31.51 0.79
CA ASP A 75 -10.17 -32.49 0.86
C ASP A 75 -9.65 -33.94 1.05
N GLY A 76 -8.65 -34.08 1.94
CA GLY A 76 -7.99 -35.34 2.28
C GLY A 76 -6.87 -35.80 1.35
N ASN A 77 -6.69 -35.21 0.17
CA ASN A 77 -5.68 -35.59 -0.82
C ASN A 77 -4.39 -34.76 -0.64
N GLU A 78 -3.23 -35.42 -0.65
CA GLU A 78 -1.92 -34.78 -0.55
C GLU A 78 -1.61 -33.97 -1.82
N ILE A 79 -1.12 -32.72 -1.64
CA ILE A 79 -0.77 -31.80 -2.74
C ILE A 79 0.76 -31.73 -2.95
N ILE A 80 1.57 -31.90 -1.88
CA ILE A 80 3.02 -31.91 -2.02
C ILE A 80 3.38 -33.09 -2.95
N ASP A 81 4.17 -32.79 -3.98
CA ASP A 81 4.58 -33.75 -5.02
C ASP A 81 3.44 -34.31 -5.90
N ALA A 82 2.26 -33.68 -5.89
CA ALA A 82 1.19 -34.00 -6.83
C ALA A 82 1.67 -33.81 -8.30
N SER A 83 1.16 -34.65 -9.20
CA SER A 83 1.53 -34.58 -10.61
C SER A 83 1.14 -33.24 -11.25
N SER A 84 1.89 -32.82 -12.28
CA SER A 84 1.55 -31.59 -13.03
C SER A 84 0.15 -31.65 -13.65
N ALA A 85 -0.38 -32.85 -13.93
CA ALA A 85 -1.73 -33.03 -14.42
C ALA A 85 -2.79 -32.77 -13.34
N ASP A 86 -2.54 -33.22 -12.11
CA ASP A 86 -3.45 -33.00 -10.99
C ASP A 86 -3.38 -31.55 -10.49
N LEU A 87 -2.19 -30.95 -10.44
CA LEU A 87 -2.04 -29.52 -10.13
C LEU A 87 -2.80 -28.63 -11.13
N ARG A 88 -2.82 -28.96 -12.43
CA ARG A 88 -3.62 -28.23 -13.43
C ARG A 88 -5.13 -28.33 -13.18
N LYS A 89 -5.63 -29.43 -12.65
CA LYS A 89 -7.04 -29.58 -12.27
C LYS A 89 -7.41 -28.74 -11.04
N ILE A 90 -6.43 -28.50 -10.16
CA ILE A 90 -6.62 -27.76 -8.89
C ILE A 90 -6.48 -26.25 -9.12
N ARG A 91 -5.39 -25.82 -9.76
CA ARG A 91 -5.03 -24.41 -9.95
C ARG A 91 -6.05 -23.69 -10.85
N GLY A 92 -6.61 -22.58 -10.36
CA GLY A 92 -7.57 -21.75 -11.08
C GLY A 92 -8.95 -22.40 -11.28
N ASN A 93 -9.16 -23.60 -10.78
CA ASN A 93 -10.43 -24.32 -10.85
C ASN A 93 -11.00 -24.59 -9.45
N ILE A 94 -10.35 -25.45 -8.66
CA ILE A 94 -10.79 -25.82 -7.31
C ILE A 94 -10.21 -24.86 -6.26
N ILE A 95 -8.96 -24.44 -6.45
CA ILE A 95 -8.27 -23.44 -5.63
C ILE A 95 -7.85 -22.31 -6.54
N SER A 96 -8.27 -21.10 -6.22
CA SER A 96 -7.89 -19.87 -6.92
C SER A 96 -7.15 -18.93 -5.98
N MET A 97 -6.38 -18.00 -6.58
CA MET A 97 -5.60 -17.03 -5.82
C MET A 97 -5.75 -15.63 -6.40
N VAL A 98 -5.95 -14.66 -5.51
CA VAL A 98 -5.79 -13.23 -5.76
C VAL A 98 -4.43 -12.83 -5.25
N PHE A 99 -3.56 -12.32 -6.11
CA PHE A 99 -2.19 -11.92 -5.77
C PHE A 99 -2.13 -10.49 -5.24
N GLN A 100 -1.08 -10.18 -4.50
CA GLN A 100 -0.87 -8.91 -3.81
C GLN A 100 -0.87 -7.69 -4.76
N GLU A 101 -0.30 -7.81 -5.96
CA GLU A 101 -0.18 -6.70 -6.90
C GLU A 101 -1.02 -6.90 -8.17
N PRO A 102 -2.10 -6.11 -8.38
CA PRO A 102 -2.89 -6.18 -9.61
C PRO A 102 -2.11 -5.83 -10.88
N MET A 103 -1.07 -4.99 -10.76
CA MET A 103 -0.26 -4.54 -11.91
C MET A 103 0.61 -5.64 -12.48
N THR A 104 1.08 -6.57 -11.65
CA THR A 104 1.94 -7.69 -12.06
C THR A 104 1.12 -8.94 -12.42
N SER A 105 -0.12 -9.03 -11.92
CA SER A 105 -1.00 -10.19 -12.11
C SER A 105 -1.80 -10.14 -13.41
N LEU A 106 -2.15 -8.94 -13.88
CA LEU A 106 -2.82 -8.75 -15.16
C LEU A 106 -1.79 -8.51 -16.27
N ASN A 107 -1.93 -9.23 -17.40
CA ASN A 107 -1.08 -8.98 -18.56
C ASN A 107 -1.40 -7.60 -19.17
N PRO A 108 -0.45 -6.64 -19.18
CA PRO A 108 -0.72 -5.27 -19.64
C PRO A 108 -1.00 -5.17 -21.15
N TYR A 109 -0.64 -6.20 -21.93
CA TYR A 109 -0.78 -6.24 -23.39
C TYR A 109 -2.09 -6.91 -23.84
N HIS A 110 -2.87 -7.50 -22.92
CA HIS A 110 -4.15 -8.15 -23.21
C HIS A 110 -5.31 -7.37 -22.58
N ARG A 111 -6.45 -7.36 -23.26
CA ARG A 111 -7.69 -6.78 -22.73
C ARG A 111 -8.17 -7.58 -21.53
N VAL A 112 -8.74 -6.90 -20.54
CA VAL A 112 -9.14 -7.57 -19.29
C VAL A 112 -10.25 -8.60 -19.53
N GLY A 113 -11.20 -8.33 -20.41
CA GLY A 113 -12.24 -9.30 -20.78
C GLY A 113 -11.70 -10.56 -21.44
N ASP A 114 -10.67 -10.43 -22.28
CA ASP A 114 -10.03 -11.58 -22.92
C ASP A 114 -9.31 -12.46 -21.90
N GLN A 115 -8.69 -11.87 -20.86
CA GLN A 115 -8.02 -12.61 -19.79
C GLN A 115 -9.02 -13.39 -18.92
N ILE A 116 -10.19 -12.80 -18.60
CA ILE A 116 -11.28 -13.52 -17.91
C ILE A 116 -11.79 -14.67 -18.80
N THR A 117 -12.04 -14.40 -20.09
CA THR A 117 -12.54 -15.38 -21.04
C THR A 117 -11.58 -16.56 -21.20
N GLU A 118 -10.26 -16.30 -21.26
CA GLU A 118 -9.23 -17.33 -21.34
C GLU A 118 -9.30 -18.25 -20.12
N SER A 119 -9.41 -17.69 -18.91
CA SER A 119 -9.52 -18.46 -17.66
C SER A 119 -10.75 -19.40 -17.67
N ILE A 120 -11.89 -18.98 -18.27
CA ILE A 120 -13.07 -19.83 -18.47
C ILE A 120 -12.77 -20.99 -19.44
N LEU A 121 -12.14 -20.68 -20.57
CA LEU A 121 -11.89 -21.68 -21.62
C LEU A 121 -10.85 -22.73 -21.23
N LEU A 122 -9.89 -22.38 -20.38
CA LEU A 122 -8.87 -23.31 -19.88
C LEU A 122 -9.44 -24.49 -19.09
N HIS A 123 -10.54 -24.28 -18.37
CA HIS A 123 -11.12 -25.26 -17.46
C HIS A 123 -12.51 -25.74 -17.89
N SER A 124 -13.05 -25.25 -19.00
CA SER A 124 -14.38 -25.63 -19.49
C SER A 124 -14.35 -25.99 -20.99
N LYS A 125 -15.33 -26.80 -21.40
CA LYS A 125 -15.57 -27.13 -22.83
C LYS A 125 -16.55 -26.15 -23.50
N LYS A 126 -16.65 -24.91 -22.99
CA LYS A 126 -17.60 -23.90 -23.50
C LYS A 126 -17.11 -23.32 -24.83
N THR A 127 -18.06 -22.86 -25.66
CA THR A 127 -17.71 -22.07 -26.83
C THR A 127 -17.23 -20.67 -26.42
N LYS A 128 -16.39 -20.05 -27.26
CA LYS A 128 -15.87 -18.71 -27.01
C LYS A 128 -16.99 -17.69 -26.75
N ALA A 129 -18.10 -17.77 -27.50
CA ALA A 129 -19.25 -16.86 -27.29
C ALA A 129 -19.84 -16.98 -25.88
N LYS A 130 -20.12 -18.22 -25.43
CA LYS A 130 -20.63 -18.46 -24.07
C LYS A 130 -19.62 -18.02 -23.00
N ALA A 131 -18.33 -18.20 -23.23
CA ALA A 131 -17.30 -17.75 -22.30
C ALA A 131 -17.24 -16.22 -22.20
N ILE A 132 -17.45 -15.49 -23.30
CA ILE A 132 -17.55 -14.02 -23.31
C ILE A 132 -18.76 -13.54 -22.51
N ASP A 133 -19.93 -14.16 -22.69
CA ASP A 133 -21.14 -13.78 -21.96
C ASP A 133 -20.94 -14.00 -20.45
N GLU A 134 -20.38 -15.15 -20.07
CA GLU A 134 -20.06 -15.46 -18.66
C GLU A 134 -19.01 -14.50 -18.07
N ALA A 135 -17.98 -14.14 -18.83
CA ALA A 135 -16.99 -13.15 -18.41
C ALA A 135 -17.63 -11.79 -18.12
N LYS A 136 -18.59 -11.36 -18.98
CA LYS A 136 -19.34 -10.13 -18.74
C LYS A 136 -20.26 -10.22 -17.52
N ASP A 137 -20.87 -11.37 -17.29
CA ASP A 137 -21.71 -11.57 -16.09
C ASP A 137 -20.87 -11.57 -14.81
N LEU A 138 -19.67 -12.15 -14.84
CA LEU A 138 -18.71 -12.04 -13.73
C LEU A 138 -18.26 -10.59 -13.50
N MET A 139 -18.02 -9.81 -14.56
CA MET A 139 -17.71 -8.39 -14.43
C MET A 139 -18.85 -7.60 -13.78
N LYS A 140 -20.12 -7.92 -14.10
CA LYS A 140 -21.29 -7.35 -13.40
C LYS A 140 -21.35 -7.78 -11.94
N LEU A 141 -21.11 -9.06 -11.67
CA LEU A 141 -21.12 -9.62 -10.31
C LEU A 141 -20.10 -8.93 -9.39
N VAL A 142 -18.93 -8.57 -9.92
CA VAL A 142 -17.92 -7.79 -9.18
C VAL A 142 -18.14 -6.27 -9.31
N GLU A 143 -19.32 -5.84 -9.74
CA GLU A 143 -19.75 -4.43 -9.79
C GLU A 143 -18.83 -3.55 -10.66
N ILE A 144 -18.44 -4.03 -11.84
CA ILE A 144 -17.78 -3.21 -12.86
C ILE A 144 -18.86 -2.47 -13.67
N ASP A 145 -18.78 -1.16 -13.69
CA ASP A 145 -19.65 -0.30 -14.50
C ASP A 145 -19.27 -0.39 -15.99
N ASP A 146 -20.25 -0.15 -16.88
CA ASP A 146 -20.06 -0.11 -18.33
C ASP A 146 -19.26 -1.33 -18.86
N VAL A 147 -19.78 -2.52 -18.55
CA VAL A 147 -19.10 -3.81 -18.79
C VAL A 147 -18.66 -3.96 -20.24
N ASP A 148 -19.50 -3.56 -21.23
CA ASP A 148 -19.17 -3.71 -22.66
C ASP A 148 -17.94 -2.89 -23.09
N ARG A 149 -17.79 -1.72 -22.55
CA ARG A 149 -16.61 -0.87 -22.77
C ARG A 149 -15.42 -1.40 -21.98
N ARG A 150 -15.61 -1.72 -20.68
CA ARG A 150 -14.53 -2.19 -19.81
C ARG A 150 -14.01 -3.57 -20.18
N TYR A 151 -14.84 -4.44 -20.76
CA TYR A 151 -14.40 -5.73 -21.30
C TYR A 151 -13.28 -5.55 -22.35
N LYS A 152 -13.36 -4.48 -23.16
CA LYS A 152 -12.39 -4.17 -24.22
C LYS A 152 -11.19 -3.35 -23.74
N ALA A 153 -11.20 -2.89 -22.49
CA ALA A 153 -10.15 -2.06 -21.91
C ALA A 153 -8.89 -2.87 -21.58
N TYR A 154 -7.75 -2.19 -21.59
CA TYR A 154 -6.49 -2.72 -21.09
C TYR A 154 -6.33 -2.43 -19.60
N PRO A 155 -5.51 -3.18 -18.85
CA PRO A 155 -5.32 -2.96 -17.40
C PRO A 155 -4.95 -1.51 -17.02
N HIS A 156 -4.13 -0.84 -17.82
CA HIS A 156 -3.71 0.55 -17.56
C HIS A 156 -4.84 1.59 -17.74
N GLU A 157 -5.93 1.24 -18.40
CA GLU A 157 -7.12 2.10 -18.57
C GLU A 157 -8.13 1.99 -17.41
N LEU A 158 -7.85 1.13 -16.43
CA LEU A 158 -8.69 0.89 -15.25
C LEU A 158 -8.09 1.53 -14.00
N SER A 159 -8.95 1.96 -13.07
CA SER A 159 -8.52 2.37 -11.72
C SER A 159 -7.96 1.18 -10.93
N GLY A 160 -7.24 1.45 -9.83
CA GLY A 160 -6.73 0.39 -8.93
C GLY A 160 -7.84 -0.54 -8.44
N GLY A 161 -8.93 0.01 -7.94
CA GLY A 161 -10.09 -0.77 -7.49
C GLY A 161 -10.77 -1.57 -8.61
N GLN A 162 -10.87 -1.01 -9.83
CA GLN A 162 -11.42 -1.76 -10.98
C GLN A 162 -10.50 -2.93 -11.37
N ARG A 163 -9.18 -2.75 -11.37
CA ARG A 163 -8.22 -3.83 -11.62
C ARG A 163 -8.34 -4.93 -10.58
N GLN A 164 -8.49 -4.56 -9.30
CA GLN A 164 -8.70 -5.52 -8.21
C GLN A 164 -10.00 -6.32 -8.39
N ARG A 165 -11.10 -5.66 -8.74
CA ARG A 165 -12.38 -6.32 -9.04
C ARG A 165 -12.26 -7.28 -10.23
N ILE A 166 -11.50 -6.93 -11.26
CA ILE A 166 -11.20 -7.83 -12.40
C ILE A 166 -10.39 -9.05 -11.95
N MET A 167 -9.39 -8.89 -11.10
CA MET A 167 -8.64 -10.03 -10.55
C MET A 167 -9.53 -10.96 -9.73
N ILE A 168 -10.42 -10.40 -8.92
CA ILE A 168 -11.41 -11.18 -8.17
C ILE A 168 -12.32 -11.90 -9.15
N ALA A 169 -12.84 -11.24 -10.21
CA ALA A 169 -13.62 -11.90 -11.23
C ALA A 169 -12.90 -13.10 -11.88
N MET A 170 -11.60 -12.90 -12.24
CA MET A 170 -10.78 -13.98 -12.79
C MET A 170 -10.60 -15.14 -11.83
N SER A 171 -10.43 -14.88 -10.54
CA SER A 171 -10.29 -15.93 -9.53
C SER A 171 -11.56 -16.72 -9.27
N LEU A 172 -12.73 -16.13 -9.56
CA LEU A 172 -14.05 -16.74 -9.31
C LEU A 172 -14.66 -17.46 -10.52
N VAL A 173 -14.01 -17.38 -11.68
CA VAL A 173 -14.46 -17.94 -12.96
C VAL A 173 -15.01 -19.37 -12.83
N ASN A 174 -14.30 -20.23 -12.11
CA ASN A 174 -14.64 -21.65 -11.99
C ASN A 174 -15.32 -21.98 -10.66
N LYS A 175 -15.82 -20.99 -9.92
CA LYS A 175 -16.48 -21.15 -8.60
C LYS A 175 -15.63 -22.01 -7.65
N PRO A 176 -14.45 -21.54 -7.27
CA PRO A 176 -13.50 -22.33 -6.49
C PRO A 176 -14.06 -22.69 -5.11
N GLN A 177 -13.62 -23.83 -4.56
CA GLN A 177 -13.92 -24.21 -3.18
C GLN A 177 -13.06 -23.44 -2.17
N LEU A 178 -11.86 -23.01 -2.59
CA LEU A 178 -10.92 -22.19 -1.81
C LEU A 178 -10.45 -20.99 -2.63
N LEU A 179 -10.63 -19.81 -2.06
CA LEU A 179 -10.00 -18.58 -2.54
C LEU A 179 -8.86 -18.20 -1.59
N ILE A 180 -7.64 -18.14 -2.10
CA ILE A 180 -6.49 -17.56 -1.41
C ILE A 180 -6.40 -16.10 -1.79
N ALA A 181 -6.56 -15.21 -0.83
CA ALA A 181 -6.50 -13.77 -1.03
C ALA A 181 -5.24 -13.20 -0.34
N ASP A 182 -4.18 -12.99 -1.13
CA ASP A 182 -2.90 -12.49 -0.63
C ASP A 182 -2.88 -10.97 -0.72
N GLU A 183 -3.11 -10.30 0.40
CA GLU A 183 -3.21 -8.85 0.54
C GLU A 183 -4.12 -8.19 -0.52
N PRO A 184 -5.39 -8.62 -0.65
CA PRO A 184 -6.24 -8.24 -1.79
C PRO A 184 -6.65 -6.77 -1.78
N THR A 185 -6.33 -6.01 -0.75
CA THR A 185 -6.72 -4.60 -0.58
C THR A 185 -5.52 -3.67 -0.43
N THR A 186 -4.30 -4.17 -0.51
CA THR A 186 -3.07 -3.36 -0.43
C THR A 186 -3.04 -2.33 -1.56
N ALA A 187 -2.60 -1.11 -1.25
CA ALA A 187 -2.55 0.05 -2.15
C ALA A 187 -3.92 0.57 -2.66
N LEU A 188 -5.03 0.17 -2.02
CA LEU A 188 -6.35 0.73 -2.25
C LEU A 188 -6.70 1.74 -1.15
N ASP A 189 -7.49 2.76 -1.51
CA ASP A 189 -8.06 3.65 -0.50
C ASP A 189 -9.10 2.94 0.37
N VAL A 190 -9.30 3.46 1.59
CA VAL A 190 -10.13 2.82 2.64
C VAL A 190 -11.56 2.55 2.18
N THR A 191 -12.13 3.43 1.34
CA THR A 191 -13.48 3.27 0.81
C THR A 191 -13.56 2.08 -0.15
N ILE A 192 -12.62 1.97 -1.08
CA ILE A 192 -12.53 0.84 -2.03
C ILE A 192 -12.21 -0.46 -1.29
N GLN A 193 -11.32 -0.42 -0.29
CA GLN A 193 -10.98 -1.56 0.55
C GLN A 193 -12.23 -2.15 1.23
N ALA A 194 -13.06 -1.30 1.85
CA ALA A 194 -14.33 -1.72 2.45
C ALA A 194 -15.27 -2.38 1.44
N GLN A 195 -15.41 -1.79 0.25
CA GLN A 195 -16.25 -2.34 -0.82
C GLN A 195 -15.76 -3.70 -1.33
N ILE A 196 -14.44 -3.89 -1.45
CA ILE A 196 -13.86 -5.17 -1.87
C ILE A 196 -14.13 -6.26 -0.84
N LEU A 197 -13.99 -5.97 0.45
CA LEU A 197 -14.26 -6.95 1.51
C LEU A 197 -15.76 -7.30 1.61
N ASP A 198 -16.64 -6.30 1.51
CA ASP A 198 -18.08 -6.54 1.46
C ASP A 198 -18.45 -7.41 0.25
N LEU A 199 -17.85 -7.15 -0.92
CA LEU A 199 -18.01 -7.98 -2.12
C LEU A 199 -17.52 -9.42 -1.88
N MET A 200 -16.33 -9.60 -1.30
CA MET A 200 -15.79 -10.93 -1.00
C MET A 200 -16.67 -11.71 -0.02
N SER A 201 -17.18 -11.07 1.04
CA SER A 201 -18.14 -11.69 1.98
C SER A 201 -19.43 -12.13 1.29
N LYS A 202 -19.99 -11.27 0.42
CA LYS A 202 -21.16 -11.60 -0.37
C LYS A 202 -20.92 -12.82 -1.27
N LEU A 203 -19.81 -12.81 -2.00
CA LEU A 203 -19.44 -13.90 -2.92
C LEU A 203 -19.12 -15.20 -2.18
N GLN A 204 -18.52 -15.14 -0.99
CA GLN A 204 -18.30 -16.30 -0.14
C GLN A 204 -19.63 -16.98 0.22
N ASN A 205 -20.61 -16.20 0.66
CA ASN A 205 -21.93 -16.72 1.03
C ASN A 205 -22.70 -17.26 -0.18
N GLU A 206 -22.64 -16.58 -1.34
CA GLU A 206 -23.36 -17.00 -2.55
C GLU A 206 -22.77 -18.26 -3.20
N LEU A 207 -21.46 -18.42 -3.16
CA LEU A 207 -20.74 -19.52 -3.81
C LEU A 207 -20.41 -20.68 -2.87
N GLY A 208 -20.53 -20.48 -1.55
CA GLY A 208 -20.19 -21.49 -0.54
C GLY A 208 -18.70 -21.81 -0.53
N MET A 209 -17.82 -20.83 -0.76
CA MET A 209 -16.37 -21.02 -0.79
C MET A 209 -15.72 -20.71 0.56
N SER A 210 -14.54 -21.29 0.80
CA SER A 210 -13.68 -20.94 1.93
C SER A 210 -12.65 -19.91 1.52
N ILE A 211 -12.17 -19.09 2.46
CA ILE A 211 -11.17 -18.05 2.16
C ILE A 211 -9.97 -18.22 3.08
N LEU A 212 -8.77 -18.27 2.48
CA LEU A 212 -7.51 -18.02 3.19
C LEU A 212 -7.13 -16.57 2.94
N PHE A 213 -7.30 -15.73 3.96
CA PHE A 213 -7.13 -14.28 3.89
C PHE A 213 -5.78 -13.87 4.47
N ILE A 214 -4.88 -13.34 3.66
CA ILE A 214 -3.57 -12.88 4.09
C ILE A 214 -3.57 -11.37 4.12
N THR A 215 -3.21 -10.80 5.25
CA THR A 215 -3.11 -9.35 5.43
C THR A 215 -2.19 -9.01 6.61
N HIS A 216 -1.71 -7.78 6.63
CA HIS A 216 -1.05 -7.18 7.77
C HIS A 216 -1.98 -6.22 8.56
N ASP A 217 -3.21 -5.99 8.10
CA ASP A 217 -4.20 -5.12 8.75
C ASP A 217 -5.11 -5.94 9.68
N LEU A 218 -4.86 -5.83 10.98
CA LEU A 218 -5.60 -6.56 12.01
C LEU A 218 -7.06 -6.10 12.14
N GLY A 219 -7.36 -4.84 11.85
CA GLY A 219 -8.73 -4.33 11.87
C GLY A 219 -9.62 -5.00 10.83
N LEU A 220 -9.04 -5.39 9.68
CA LEU A 220 -9.74 -6.18 8.67
C LEU A 220 -9.99 -7.62 9.15
N VAL A 221 -8.96 -8.21 9.79
CA VAL A 221 -9.02 -9.59 10.28
C VAL A 221 -10.13 -9.77 11.31
N GLU A 222 -10.25 -8.86 12.27
CA GLU A 222 -11.25 -8.92 13.33
C GLU A 222 -12.68 -9.02 12.78
N LYS A 223 -12.94 -8.37 11.65
CA LYS A 223 -14.31 -8.26 11.07
C LYS A 223 -14.58 -9.20 9.90
N PHE A 224 -13.53 -9.72 9.28
CA PHE A 224 -13.67 -10.52 8.06
C PHE A 224 -13.36 -12.00 8.26
N SER A 225 -12.66 -12.40 9.34
CA SER A 225 -12.23 -13.78 9.53
C SER A 225 -12.80 -14.44 10.78
N ASP A 226 -13.09 -15.74 10.65
CA ASP A 226 -13.58 -16.59 11.74
C ASP A 226 -12.42 -17.01 12.65
N LYS A 227 -11.27 -17.34 12.03
CA LYS A 227 -10.05 -17.76 12.72
C LYS A 227 -8.84 -16.97 12.25
N VAL A 228 -7.84 -16.92 13.10
CA VAL A 228 -6.57 -16.25 12.81
C VAL A 228 -5.37 -17.14 13.18
N CYS A 229 -4.35 -17.10 12.33
CA CYS A 229 -3.01 -17.62 12.61
C CYS A 229 -2.02 -16.44 12.54
N VAL A 230 -1.35 -16.14 13.63
CA VAL A 230 -0.33 -15.10 13.72
C VAL A 230 1.03 -15.72 13.42
N MET A 231 1.71 -15.21 12.38
CA MET A 231 3.01 -15.68 11.93
C MET A 231 4.12 -14.70 12.27
N LYS A 232 5.23 -15.23 12.80
CA LYS A 232 6.48 -14.51 13.01
C LYS A 232 7.66 -15.39 12.65
N ASP A 233 8.63 -14.87 11.91
CA ASP A 233 9.89 -15.57 11.58
C ASP A 233 9.67 -17.00 11.03
N GLY A 234 8.69 -17.16 10.13
CA GLY A 234 8.35 -18.44 9.50
C GLY A 234 7.51 -19.39 10.35
N LYS A 235 7.10 -19.04 11.57
CA LYS A 235 6.34 -19.88 12.50
C LYS A 235 4.98 -19.28 12.84
N ILE A 236 4.00 -20.15 13.13
CA ILE A 236 2.78 -19.73 13.80
C ILE A 236 3.10 -19.58 15.30
N VAL A 237 2.95 -18.38 15.83
CA VAL A 237 3.20 -18.07 17.23
C VAL A 237 1.92 -18.10 18.07
N GLU A 238 0.78 -17.82 17.45
CA GLU A 238 -0.55 -17.91 18.07
C GLU A 238 -1.61 -18.22 17.02
N GLN A 239 -2.64 -19.00 17.38
CA GLN A 239 -3.77 -19.30 16.51
C GLN A 239 -5.03 -19.60 17.32
N GLY A 240 -6.17 -19.26 16.76
CA GLY A 240 -7.45 -19.51 17.44
C GLY A 240 -8.62 -18.85 16.72
N ASN A 241 -9.74 -18.79 17.43
CA ASN A 241 -10.89 -17.98 17.03
C ASN A 241 -10.49 -16.50 17.02
N THR A 242 -10.82 -15.76 15.98
CA THR A 242 -10.38 -14.37 15.81
C THR A 242 -10.78 -13.50 17.01
N HIS A 243 -12.04 -13.59 17.45
CA HIS A 243 -12.52 -12.81 18.58
C HIS A 243 -11.76 -13.11 19.88
N GLU A 244 -11.41 -14.39 20.14
CA GLU A 244 -10.68 -14.80 21.34
C GLU A 244 -9.25 -14.28 21.34
N VAL A 245 -8.51 -14.49 20.22
CA VAL A 245 -7.12 -14.05 20.07
C VAL A 245 -6.99 -12.53 20.15
N PHE A 246 -7.98 -11.78 19.63
CA PHE A 246 -7.96 -10.31 19.67
C PHE A 246 -8.32 -9.75 21.05
N LYS A 247 -9.24 -10.41 21.77
CA LYS A 247 -9.68 -9.99 23.09
C LYS A 247 -8.68 -10.31 24.19
N ASP A 248 -8.06 -11.48 24.09
CA ASP A 248 -7.15 -12.00 25.13
C ASP A 248 -5.90 -12.65 24.50
N PRO A 249 -5.05 -11.84 23.81
CA PRO A 249 -3.85 -12.35 23.14
C PRO A 249 -2.84 -12.87 24.18
N ILE A 250 -2.29 -14.05 23.91
CA ILE A 250 -1.35 -14.73 24.85
C ILE A 250 0.10 -14.44 24.46
N HIS A 251 0.42 -14.45 23.17
CA HIS A 251 1.79 -14.32 22.72
C HIS A 251 2.21 -12.83 22.68
N GLU A 252 3.42 -12.53 23.19
CA GLU A 252 3.95 -11.15 23.26
C GLU A 252 3.93 -10.44 21.91
N TYR A 253 4.26 -11.14 20.84
CA TYR A 253 4.22 -10.56 19.48
C TYR A 253 2.80 -10.18 19.04
N THR A 254 1.79 -11.00 19.37
CA THR A 254 0.38 -10.68 19.08
C THR A 254 -0.05 -9.43 19.83
N ILE A 255 0.33 -9.33 21.11
CA ILE A 255 0.09 -8.15 21.95
C ILE A 255 0.75 -6.91 21.35
N GLN A 256 2.01 -7.01 20.93
CA GLN A 256 2.72 -5.92 20.26
C GLN A 256 2.04 -5.51 18.95
N LEU A 257 1.63 -6.48 18.15
CA LEU A 257 1.00 -6.25 16.85
C LEU A 257 -0.37 -5.55 17.01
N LEU A 258 -1.19 -5.97 17.98
CA LEU A 258 -2.48 -5.36 18.30
C LEU A 258 -2.34 -3.94 18.89
N ASN A 259 -1.33 -3.72 19.73
CA ASN A 259 -1.05 -2.40 20.32
C ASN A 259 -0.29 -1.47 19.37
N SER A 260 0.08 -1.94 18.19
CA SER A 260 0.81 -1.16 17.19
C SER A 260 -0.10 -0.19 16.44
N GLU A 261 -0.72 0.76 17.17
CA GLU A 261 -1.46 1.88 16.58
C GLU A 261 -0.75 3.21 16.80
N PRO A 262 -0.68 4.07 15.76
CA PRO A 262 -0.13 5.40 15.93
C PRO A 262 -0.99 6.20 16.91
N LYS A 263 -0.39 6.70 17.99
CA LYS A 263 -1.09 7.53 18.98
C LYS A 263 -1.45 8.89 18.38
N PRO A 264 -2.68 9.40 18.62
CA PRO A 264 -3.08 10.74 18.20
C PRO A 264 -2.07 11.80 18.65
N LYS A 265 -1.83 12.79 17.79
CA LYS A 265 -1.01 13.95 18.15
C LYS A 265 -1.82 14.89 19.02
N ASN A 266 -1.26 15.33 20.16
CA ASN A 266 -1.88 16.40 20.94
C ASN A 266 -1.83 17.69 20.14
N SER A 267 -2.99 18.36 19.97
CA SER A 267 -3.10 19.57 19.18
C SER A 267 -2.22 20.70 19.73
N PHE A 268 -1.39 21.29 18.88
CA PHE A 268 -0.63 22.48 19.19
C PHE A 268 -1.40 23.74 18.76
N ASN A 269 -1.48 24.72 19.66
CA ASN A 269 -1.94 26.08 19.32
C ASN A 269 -0.72 26.91 18.90
N HIS A 270 -0.39 26.94 17.62
CA HIS A 270 0.61 27.87 17.12
C HIS A 270 -0.06 29.03 16.35
N ILE A 271 0.10 30.23 16.87
CA ILE A 271 -0.13 31.48 16.14
C ILE A 271 1.26 31.91 15.63
N SER A 272 1.67 31.40 14.48
CA SER A 272 2.87 31.86 13.78
C SER A 272 2.47 32.37 12.40
N ASN A 273 3.30 33.25 11.80
CA ASN A 273 3.10 33.65 10.42
C ASN A 273 3.13 32.42 9.49
N PRO A 274 2.30 32.38 8.45
CA PRO A 274 2.31 31.27 7.50
C PRO A 274 3.68 31.13 6.83
N LEU A 275 4.15 29.89 6.69
CA LEU A 275 5.34 29.55 5.91
C LEU A 275 5.00 29.48 4.43
N LEU A 276 3.81 28.93 4.13
CA LEU A 276 3.28 28.76 2.79
C LEU A 276 1.84 29.25 2.76
N GLU A 277 1.51 30.05 1.74
CA GLU A 277 0.15 30.54 1.47
C GLU A 277 -0.21 30.17 0.04
N ILE A 278 -1.36 29.55 -0.15
CA ILE A 278 -1.87 29.09 -1.45
C ILE A 278 -3.19 29.80 -1.71
N SER A 279 -3.30 30.48 -2.87
CA SER A 279 -4.51 31.21 -3.27
C SER A 279 -4.89 30.85 -4.70
N ASP A 280 -6.13 30.38 -4.86
CA ASP A 280 -6.79 30.04 -6.12
C ASP A 280 -5.95 29.15 -7.04
N VAL A 281 -5.25 28.14 -6.45
CA VAL A 281 -4.38 27.24 -7.22
C VAL A 281 -5.21 26.26 -8.02
N ASN A 282 -4.91 26.21 -9.34
CA ASN A 282 -5.51 25.33 -10.31
C ASN A 282 -4.42 24.56 -11.07
N VAL A 283 -4.64 23.26 -11.31
CA VAL A 283 -3.73 22.42 -12.11
C VAL A 283 -4.51 21.67 -13.17
N PHE A 284 -4.04 21.79 -14.42
CA PHE A 284 -4.64 21.16 -15.59
C PHE A 284 -3.66 20.18 -16.24
N TYR A 285 -4.18 19.01 -16.64
CA TYR A 285 -3.44 18.05 -17.46
C TYR A 285 -4.10 17.90 -18.83
N ASN A 286 -3.29 17.92 -19.88
CA ASN A 286 -3.77 17.66 -21.24
C ASN A 286 -3.97 16.16 -21.45
N ILE A 287 -5.20 15.73 -21.71
CA ILE A 287 -5.53 14.37 -22.08
C ILE A 287 -5.49 14.27 -23.62
N LYS A 288 -4.67 13.35 -24.14
CA LYS A 288 -4.73 13.03 -25.58
C LYS A 288 -6.07 12.34 -25.86
N SER A 289 -6.95 12.99 -26.61
CA SER A 289 -8.15 12.39 -27.15
C SER A 289 -7.78 11.46 -28.33
N GLU A 290 -8.50 10.35 -28.51
CA GLU A 290 -8.39 9.50 -29.71
C GLU A 290 -8.74 10.24 -31.00
N SER A 291 -9.39 11.39 -30.90
CA SER A 291 -9.68 12.27 -32.02
C SER A 291 -8.51 13.22 -32.26
N LEU A 292 -7.94 13.21 -33.46
CA LEU A 292 -6.82 14.06 -33.91
C LEU A 292 -7.03 15.58 -33.73
N PHE A 293 -8.24 16.03 -33.36
CA PHE A 293 -8.63 17.45 -33.32
C PHE A 293 -9.21 17.93 -31.99
N LYS A 294 -9.27 17.11 -30.92
CA LYS A 294 -9.75 17.56 -29.61
C LYS A 294 -8.78 17.16 -28.51
N SER A 295 -8.05 18.13 -27.95
CA SER A 295 -7.42 17.99 -26.62
C SER A 295 -8.46 18.27 -25.56
N SER A 296 -8.75 17.32 -24.68
CA SER A 296 -9.51 17.61 -23.45
C SER A 296 -8.53 17.90 -22.32
N GLN A 297 -8.86 18.90 -21.49
CA GLN A 297 -8.09 19.19 -20.29
C GLN A 297 -8.77 18.54 -19.09
N PHE A 298 -7.99 17.87 -18.29
CA PHE A 298 -8.43 17.35 -16.99
C PHE A 298 -8.04 18.34 -15.89
N HIS A 299 -9.02 18.86 -15.17
CA HIS A 299 -8.83 19.80 -14.06
C HIS A 299 -8.57 19.01 -12.77
N ALA A 300 -7.31 18.78 -12.45
CA ALA A 300 -6.88 17.91 -11.36
C ALA A 300 -6.90 18.59 -9.98
N VAL A 301 -6.67 19.90 -9.92
CA VAL A 301 -6.71 20.74 -8.71
C VAL A 301 -7.50 21.99 -9.03
N LYS A 302 -8.50 22.33 -8.22
CA LYS A 302 -9.51 23.35 -8.52
C LYS A 302 -9.61 24.36 -7.38
N ASN A 303 -9.21 25.59 -7.63
CA ASN A 303 -9.38 26.76 -6.75
C ASN A 303 -8.95 26.47 -5.30
N ILE A 304 -7.80 25.84 -5.10
CA ILE A 304 -7.31 25.48 -3.78
C ILE A 304 -6.79 26.72 -3.05
N ASN A 305 -7.29 26.88 -1.81
CA ASN A 305 -6.84 27.89 -0.86
C ASN A 305 -6.46 27.20 0.45
N LEU A 306 -5.23 27.38 0.92
CA LEU A 306 -4.76 26.85 2.20
C LEU A 306 -3.50 27.59 2.70
N ASP A 307 -3.33 27.58 4.03
CA ASP A 307 -2.17 28.13 4.71
C ASP A 307 -1.46 27.05 5.53
N ILE A 308 -0.13 27.08 5.51
CA ILE A 308 0.71 26.18 6.29
C ILE A 308 1.60 27.01 7.20
N HIS A 309 1.46 26.81 8.51
CA HIS A 309 2.25 27.50 9.52
C HIS A 309 3.56 26.78 9.82
N LYS A 310 4.58 27.53 10.28
CA LYS A 310 5.89 26.96 10.64
C LYS A 310 5.75 25.96 11.78
N ASN A 311 6.57 24.90 11.72
CA ASN A 311 6.66 23.84 12.75
C ASN A 311 5.34 23.08 12.97
N SER A 312 4.43 23.13 12.00
CA SER A 312 3.17 22.36 12.03
C SER A 312 3.19 21.23 11.01
N THR A 313 2.30 20.28 11.21
CA THR A 313 1.98 19.25 10.23
C THR A 313 0.55 19.46 9.72
N ILE A 314 0.43 19.69 8.43
CA ILE A 314 -0.85 19.73 7.73
C ILE A 314 -1.11 18.37 7.10
N GLY A 315 -2.22 17.73 7.48
CA GLY A 315 -2.71 16.51 6.84
C GLY A 315 -3.56 16.82 5.61
N LEU A 316 -3.27 16.18 4.49
CA LEU A 316 -4.08 16.25 3.28
C LEU A 316 -4.64 14.86 2.99
N VAL A 317 -5.96 14.70 3.14
CA VAL A 317 -6.67 13.42 3.03
C VAL A 317 -7.68 13.42 1.89
N GLY A 318 -8.07 12.24 1.43
CA GLY A 318 -9.08 12.03 0.39
C GLY A 318 -8.80 10.74 -0.39
N GLU A 319 -9.75 10.31 -1.21
CA GLU A 319 -9.63 9.12 -2.05
C GLU A 319 -8.50 9.22 -3.07
N SER A 320 -8.08 8.07 -3.62
CA SER A 320 -7.11 8.04 -4.71
C SER A 320 -7.63 8.83 -5.91
N GLY A 321 -6.76 9.64 -6.53
CA GLY A 321 -7.17 10.51 -7.65
C GLY A 321 -7.88 11.81 -7.24
N SER A 322 -8.02 12.13 -5.95
CA SER A 322 -8.63 13.40 -5.51
C SER A 322 -7.76 14.65 -5.76
N GLY A 323 -6.51 14.49 -6.21
CA GLY A 323 -5.61 15.61 -6.56
C GLY A 323 -4.51 15.91 -5.55
N LYS A 324 -4.39 15.18 -4.43
CA LYS A 324 -3.42 15.41 -3.33
C LYS A 324 -1.97 15.49 -3.80
N SER A 325 -1.48 14.43 -4.46
CA SER A 325 -0.11 14.39 -4.98
C SER A 325 0.13 15.45 -6.05
N THR A 326 -0.89 15.81 -6.83
CA THR A 326 -0.81 16.90 -7.80
C THR A 326 -0.62 18.25 -7.12
N LEU A 327 -1.36 18.51 -6.03
CA LEU A 327 -1.17 19.73 -5.21
C LEU A 327 0.25 19.76 -4.60
N GLY A 328 0.72 18.64 -4.04
CA GLY A 328 2.10 18.52 -3.54
C GLY A 328 3.15 18.85 -4.61
N LYS A 329 2.98 18.33 -5.82
CA LYS A 329 3.86 18.63 -6.97
C LYS A 329 3.77 20.09 -7.41
N ALA A 330 2.60 20.73 -7.35
CA ALA A 330 2.43 22.15 -7.65
C ALA A 330 3.18 23.03 -6.63
N ILE A 331 3.07 22.70 -5.33
CA ILE A 331 3.81 23.38 -4.25
C ILE A 331 5.33 23.24 -4.44
N ALA A 332 5.80 22.04 -4.83
CA ALA A 332 7.22 21.79 -5.14
C ALA A 332 7.65 22.42 -6.47
N ASN A 333 6.76 23.10 -7.19
CA ASN A 333 6.97 23.67 -8.52
C ASN A 333 7.48 22.65 -9.56
N LEU A 334 6.92 21.43 -9.49
CA LEU A 334 7.22 20.31 -10.41
C LEU A 334 6.21 20.18 -11.54
N VAL A 335 5.05 20.84 -11.42
CA VAL A 335 3.99 20.90 -12.44
C VAL A 335 3.52 22.35 -12.61
N ASN A 336 3.04 22.67 -13.81
CA ASN A 336 2.49 23.99 -14.08
C ASN A 336 1.15 24.16 -13.33
N PHE A 337 0.93 25.34 -12.78
CA PHE A 337 -0.30 25.68 -12.07
C PHE A 337 -0.71 27.12 -12.37
N GLU A 338 -1.99 27.43 -12.22
CA GLU A 338 -2.53 28.79 -12.18
C GLU A 338 -2.76 29.19 -10.71
N GLY A 339 -2.99 30.47 -10.44
CA GLY A 339 -3.09 30.99 -9.08
C GLY A 339 -1.75 31.35 -8.48
N LYS A 340 -1.67 31.44 -7.15
CA LYS A 340 -0.52 31.98 -6.42
C LYS A 340 -0.09 31.05 -5.29
N ILE A 341 1.23 30.82 -5.19
CA ILE A 341 1.85 30.08 -4.08
C ILE A 341 2.98 30.96 -3.52
N ILE A 342 2.84 31.39 -2.29
CA ILE A 342 3.80 32.22 -1.58
C ILE A 342 4.55 31.37 -0.57
N PHE A 343 5.85 31.29 -0.69
CA PHE A 343 6.74 30.60 0.25
C PHE A 343 7.68 31.60 0.92
N ASN A 344 7.68 31.65 2.26
CA ASN A 344 8.44 32.66 3.03
C ASN A 344 8.19 34.10 2.53
N GLY A 345 6.95 34.45 2.23
CA GLY A 345 6.54 35.78 1.75
C GLY A 345 6.90 36.08 0.28
N LYS A 346 7.37 35.10 -0.51
CA LYS A 346 7.74 35.26 -1.92
C LYS A 346 6.93 34.31 -2.81
N ASP A 347 6.38 34.85 -3.90
CA ASP A 347 5.70 34.05 -4.91
C ASP A 347 6.71 33.16 -5.66
N ILE A 348 6.49 31.84 -5.64
CA ILE A 348 7.43 30.85 -6.22
C ILE A 348 7.55 30.97 -7.75
N LYS A 349 6.58 31.58 -8.44
CA LYS A 349 6.64 31.84 -9.89
C LYS A 349 7.59 32.96 -10.26
N ASN A 350 7.73 33.93 -9.36
CA ASN A 350 8.44 35.18 -9.62
C ASN A 350 9.85 35.22 -9.00
N LEU A 351 10.40 34.06 -8.61
CA LEU A 351 11.71 33.96 -8.00
C LEU A 351 12.84 34.13 -9.03
N THR A 352 13.89 34.87 -8.66
CA THR A 352 15.15 34.88 -9.40
C THR A 352 15.82 33.50 -9.37
N GLN A 353 16.75 33.20 -10.28
CA GLN A 353 17.47 31.92 -10.34
C GLN A 353 18.13 31.53 -8.99
N LYS A 354 18.72 32.51 -8.28
CA LYS A 354 19.32 32.30 -6.97
C LYS A 354 18.26 31.93 -5.91
N GLU A 355 17.12 32.61 -5.93
CA GLU A 355 15.99 32.33 -5.03
C GLU A 355 15.33 30.99 -5.36
N GLN A 356 15.17 30.63 -6.65
CA GLN A 356 14.68 29.32 -7.06
C GLN A 356 15.59 28.18 -6.55
N LYS A 357 16.93 28.35 -6.67
CA LYS A 357 17.89 27.38 -6.12
C LYS A 357 17.72 27.23 -4.61
N LYS A 358 17.50 28.34 -3.89
CA LYS A 358 17.23 28.32 -2.44
C LYS A 358 15.89 27.66 -2.13
N ALA A 359 14.81 28.03 -2.82
CA ALA A 359 13.49 27.44 -2.62
C ALA A 359 13.50 25.91 -2.84
N LYS A 360 14.18 25.44 -3.91
CA LYS A 360 14.36 23.98 -4.17
C LYS A 360 15.12 23.25 -3.08
N ARG A 361 16.00 23.92 -2.33
CA ARG A 361 16.67 23.36 -1.17
C ARG A 361 15.74 23.35 0.05
N ASP A 362 15.01 24.44 0.25
CA ASP A 362 14.19 24.67 1.44
C ASP A 362 12.83 23.91 1.38
N ILE A 363 12.36 23.59 0.17
CA ILE A 363 11.16 22.75 -0.09
C ILE A 363 11.64 21.39 -0.62
N GLN A 364 11.39 20.32 0.12
CA GLN A 364 11.72 18.96 -0.30
C GLN A 364 10.46 18.11 -0.43
N ILE A 365 10.51 17.10 -1.28
CA ILE A 365 9.41 16.13 -1.46
C ILE A 365 9.94 14.70 -1.31
N ILE A 366 9.23 13.90 -0.53
CA ILE A 366 9.41 12.47 -0.40
C ILE A 366 8.23 11.81 -1.11
N PHE A 367 8.52 11.06 -2.17
CA PHE A 367 7.51 10.44 -3.04
C PHE A 367 6.99 9.13 -2.47
N GLN A 368 5.79 8.74 -2.90
CA GLN A 368 5.07 7.53 -2.51
C GLN A 368 5.86 6.23 -2.75
N ASP A 369 6.61 6.15 -3.84
CA ASP A 369 7.38 4.96 -4.21
C ASP A 369 8.86 5.13 -3.85
N PRO A 370 9.35 4.51 -2.76
CA PRO A 370 10.76 4.58 -2.40
C PRO A 370 11.65 3.80 -3.38
N TYR A 371 11.11 2.80 -4.12
CA TYR A 371 11.86 2.06 -5.13
C TYR A 371 12.13 2.92 -6.36
N GLY A 372 11.10 3.56 -6.92
CA GLY A 372 11.24 4.43 -8.08
C GLY A 372 11.95 5.75 -7.78
N SER A 373 12.01 6.16 -6.51
CA SER A 373 12.64 7.42 -6.12
C SER A 373 14.15 7.34 -5.91
N LEU A 374 14.72 6.15 -5.70
CA LEU A 374 16.14 5.92 -5.50
C LEU A 374 16.76 5.29 -6.76
N SER A 375 17.83 5.90 -7.29
CA SER A 375 18.51 5.35 -8.47
C SER A 375 19.14 3.98 -8.15
N PRO A 376 18.75 2.89 -8.86
CA PRO A 376 19.30 1.56 -8.58
C PRO A 376 20.76 1.40 -8.97
N ARG A 377 21.34 2.37 -9.68
CA ARG A 377 22.71 2.37 -10.17
C ARG A 377 23.70 3.19 -9.32
N MET A 378 23.18 3.86 -8.28
CA MET A 378 23.97 4.69 -7.38
C MET A 378 24.02 4.05 -6.00
N THR A 379 25.12 4.22 -5.29
CA THR A 379 25.23 3.85 -3.88
C THR A 379 24.39 4.78 -3.01
N ILE A 380 24.05 4.33 -1.79
CA ILE A 380 23.28 5.16 -0.85
C ILE A 380 23.99 6.48 -0.54
N GLY A 381 25.32 6.44 -0.37
CA GLY A 381 26.11 7.66 -0.13
C GLY A 381 26.04 8.66 -1.28
N GLU A 382 26.06 8.18 -2.53
CA GLU A 382 25.89 9.02 -3.72
C GLU A 382 24.49 9.62 -3.80
N ILE A 383 23.44 8.81 -3.58
CA ILE A 383 22.04 9.26 -3.60
C ILE A 383 21.79 10.34 -2.55
N VAL A 384 22.20 10.09 -1.30
CA VAL A 384 22.00 11.04 -0.19
C VAL A 384 22.85 12.30 -0.39
N GLY A 385 24.08 12.14 -0.87
CA GLY A 385 25.02 13.25 -1.06
C GLY A 385 24.85 14.07 -2.33
N GLU A 386 23.98 13.65 -3.28
CA GLU A 386 23.79 14.34 -4.55
C GLU A 386 23.39 15.80 -4.38
N GLY A 387 22.39 16.06 -3.53
CA GLY A 387 21.92 17.42 -3.24
C GLY A 387 23.00 18.33 -2.65
N LEU A 388 23.92 17.80 -1.84
CA LEU A 388 25.03 18.59 -1.31
C LEU A 388 25.93 19.13 -2.41
N SER A 389 26.21 18.32 -3.44
CA SER A 389 27.05 18.73 -4.57
C SER A 389 26.42 19.84 -5.41
N ILE A 390 25.08 19.89 -5.46
CA ILE A 390 24.33 20.89 -6.23
C ILE A 390 24.21 22.22 -5.47
N HIS A 391 24.00 22.14 -4.14
CA HIS A 391 23.60 23.30 -3.35
C HIS A 391 24.73 23.92 -2.52
N PHE A 392 25.81 23.17 -2.25
CA PHE A 392 26.89 23.60 -1.40
C PHE A 392 28.25 23.36 -2.06
N SER A 393 29.23 24.17 -1.69
CA SER A 393 30.65 23.98 -2.07
C SER A 393 31.38 23.37 -0.86
N LEU A 394 31.38 22.03 -0.80
CA LEU A 394 31.98 21.28 0.31
C LEU A 394 33.17 20.44 -0.17
N THR A 395 34.12 20.21 0.71
CA THR A 395 35.13 19.18 0.52
C THR A 395 34.52 17.78 0.59
N ASN A 396 35.23 16.79 0.05
CA ASN A 396 34.78 15.40 0.12
C ASN A 396 34.64 14.91 1.58
N GLU A 397 35.51 15.38 2.46
CA GLU A 397 35.46 15.03 3.88
C GLU A 397 34.20 15.61 4.57
N GLU A 398 33.93 16.89 4.40
CA GLU A 398 32.75 17.56 4.93
C GLU A 398 31.45 16.93 4.39
N LYS A 399 31.46 16.55 3.09
CA LYS A 399 30.33 15.86 2.47
C LYS A 399 30.09 14.50 3.13
N ASN A 400 31.15 13.69 3.32
CA ASN A 400 31.05 12.38 3.97
C ASN A 400 30.58 12.50 5.41
N GLN A 401 31.07 13.44 6.18
CA GLN A 401 30.66 13.69 7.56
C GLN A 401 29.16 14.03 7.65
N ARG A 402 28.64 14.85 6.72
CA ARG A 402 27.19 15.15 6.66
C ARG A 402 26.36 13.94 6.27
N ILE A 403 26.82 13.13 5.31
CA ILE A 403 26.15 11.89 4.91
C ILE A 403 26.09 10.93 6.10
N ASP A 404 27.21 10.70 6.78
CA ASP A 404 27.28 9.79 7.92
C ASP A 404 26.35 10.24 9.05
N LYS A 405 26.32 11.55 9.35
CA LYS A 405 25.43 12.13 10.35
C LYS A 405 23.95 11.92 10.01
N VAL A 406 23.53 12.24 8.77
CA VAL A 406 22.13 12.12 8.39
C VAL A 406 21.67 10.67 8.32
N LEU A 407 22.53 9.74 7.88
CA LEU A 407 22.24 8.32 7.89
C LEU A 407 22.02 7.80 9.32
N SER A 408 22.92 8.19 10.26
CA SER A 408 22.74 7.87 11.68
C SER A 408 21.43 8.43 12.23
N ASN A 409 21.05 9.66 11.89
CA ASN A 409 19.81 10.30 12.36
C ASN A 409 18.54 9.57 11.91
N VAL A 410 18.59 8.92 10.74
CA VAL A 410 17.45 8.10 10.26
C VAL A 410 17.59 6.62 10.68
N GLY A 411 18.58 6.25 11.48
CA GLY A 411 18.80 4.89 11.98
C GLY A 411 19.36 3.92 10.93
N ILE A 412 20.15 4.43 9.99
CA ILE A 412 20.94 3.63 9.03
C ILE A 412 22.40 3.70 9.44
N ASP A 413 23.08 2.54 9.52
CA ASP A 413 24.53 2.47 9.79
C ASP A 413 25.29 3.17 8.65
N PRO A 414 26.11 4.20 8.96
CA PRO A 414 26.91 4.91 7.95
C PRO A 414 27.84 4.01 7.13
N SER A 415 28.30 2.88 7.68
CA SER A 415 29.12 1.91 6.94
C SER A 415 28.41 1.34 5.72
N MET A 416 27.07 1.35 5.73
CA MET A 416 26.25 0.83 4.64
C MET A 416 26.11 1.82 3.45
N LYS A 417 26.67 3.03 3.53
CA LYS A 417 26.58 4.04 2.45
C LYS A 417 27.15 3.59 1.09
N ILE A 418 28.02 2.55 1.10
CA ILE A 418 28.59 1.95 -0.11
C ILE A 418 27.66 0.95 -0.81
N LYS A 419 26.57 0.52 -0.16
CA LYS A 419 25.60 -0.42 -0.69
C LYS A 419 24.62 0.25 -1.64
N TYR A 420 23.96 -0.58 -2.45
CA TYR A 420 22.94 -0.16 -3.42
C TYR A 420 21.53 -0.28 -2.83
N PRO A 421 20.54 0.48 -3.35
CA PRO A 421 19.16 0.44 -2.83
C PRO A 421 18.52 -0.96 -2.75
N HIS A 422 18.82 -1.85 -3.70
CA HIS A 422 18.25 -3.19 -3.73
C HIS A 422 18.71 -4.10 -2.57
N GLU A 423 19.77 -3.72 -1.85
CA GLU A 423 20.28 -4.45 -0.67
C GLU A 423 19.55 -4.07 0.64
N PHE A 424 18.56 -3.16 0.58
CA PHE A 424 17.84 -2.64 1.74
C PHE A 424 16.35 -3.05 1.72
N SER A 425 15.78 -3.24 2.91
CA SER A 425 14.33 -3.45 3.06
C SER A 425 13.53 -2.19 2.67
N GLY A 426 12.21 -2.34 2.45
CA GLY A 426 11.31 -1.22 2.13
C GLY A 426 11.39 -0.08 3.14
N GLY A 427 11.34 -0.41 4.44
CA GLY A 427 11.45 0.58 5.51
C GLY A 427 12.82 1.26 5.58
N GLN A 428 13.91 0.54 5.31
CA GLN A 428 15.24 1.12 5.22
C GLN A 428 15.36 2.07 4.02
N ARG A 429 14.80 1.70 2.85
CA ARG A 429 14.76 2.60 1.68
C ARG A 429 13.98 3.87 1.95
N GLN A 430 12.86 3.76 2.69
CA GLN A 430 12.10 4.93 3.11
C GLN A 430 12.93 5.86 4.01
N ARG A 431 13.67 5.31 4.98
CA ARG A 431 14.59 6.08 5.82
C ARG A 431 15.70 6.76 5.00
N ILE A 432 16.20 6.10 3.96
CA ILE A 432 17.18 6.66 3.02
C ILE A 432 16.58 7.81 2.20
N ALA A 433 15.33 7.67 1.72
CA ALA A 433 14.62 8.75 1.03
C ALA A 433 14.39 9.97 1.95
N ILE A 434 14.10 9.73 3.23
CA ILE A 434 14.04 10.78 4.27
C ILE A 434 15.42 11.43 4.44
N ALA A 435 16.49 10.66 4.57
CA ALA A 435 17.86 11.18 4.71
C ALA A 435 18.27 12.06 3.52
N ARG A 436 17.94 11.64 2.29
CA ARG A 436 18.20 12.42 1.06
C ARG A 436 17.55 13.81 1.10
N SER A 437 16.34 13.91 1.65
CA SER A 437 15.64 15.19 1.78
C SER A 437 16.20 16.03 2.93
N LEU A 438 16.50 15.41 4.07
CA LEU A 438 16.97 16.11 5.28
C LEU A 438 18.40 16.65 5.18
N ILE A 439 19.26 16.05 4.38
CA ILE A 439 20.66 16.47 4.27
C ILE A 439 20.82 17.93 3.78
N LEU A 440 19.78 18.46 3.13
CA LEU A 440 19.72 19.84 2.66
C LEU A 440 19.25 20.83 3.73
N ASN A 441 18.86 20.35 4.93
CA ASN A 441 18.25 21.14 6.01
C ASN A 441 17.04 21.96 5.51
N PRO A 442 16.00 21.32 4.96
CA PRO A 442 14.82 22.01 4.46
C PRO A 442 14.01 22.63 5.60
N SER A 443 13.22 23.65 5.33
CA SER A 443 12.22 24.18 6.26
C SER A 443 10.83 23.59 6.05
N PHE A 444 10.60 23.01 4.87
CA PHE A 444 9.32 22.42 4.48
C PHE A 444 9.52 21.11 3.73
N VAL A 445 8.82 20.06 4.16
CA VAL A 445 8.87 18.75 3.53
C VAL A 445 7.46 18.27 3.18
N ILE A 446 7.26 17.94 1.93
CA ILE A 446 6.06 17.30 1.41
C ILE A 446 6.28 15.78 1.51
N LEU A 447 5.41 15.11 2.23
CA LEU A 447 5.42 13.67 2.46
C LEU A 447 4.25 13.08 1.68
N ASP A 448 4.50 12.58 0.46
CA ASP A 448 3.46 12.01 -0.41
C ASP A 448 3.35 10.50 -0.17
N GLU A 449 2.40 10.11 0.67
CA GLU A 449 2.13 8.73 1.10
C GLU A 449 3.39 7.98 1.61
N PRO A 450 4.15 8.55 2.55
CA PRO A 450 5.48 8.03 2.91
C PRO A 450 5.47 6.66 3.59
N THR A 451 4.32 6.12 3.95
CA THR A 451 4.17 4.86 4.69
C THR A 451 3.23 3.85 4.04
N SER A 452 2.67 4.15 2.86
CA SER A 452 1.61 3.33 2.22
C SER A 452 2.07 1.93 1.79
N ALA A 453 3.36 1.74 1.53
CA ALA A 453 3.95 0.46 1.10
C ALA A 453 4.68 -0.28 2.25
N LEU A 454 4.45 0.13 3.50
CA LEU A 454 5.16 -0.40 4.67
C LEU A 454 4.21 -1.17 5.59
N ASP A 455 4.74 -2.24 6.19
CA ASP A 455 4.04 -2.96 7.25
C ASP A 455 3.77 -2.07 8.46
N ARG A 456 2.74 -2.40 9.23
CA ARG A 456 2.26 -1.62 10.37
C ARG A 456 3.35 -1.25 11.37
N SER A 457 4.20 -2.21 11.75
CA SER A 457 5.29 -1.96 12.70
C SER A 457 6.35 -1.00 12.17
N ILE A 458 6.71 -1.14 10.89
CA ILE A 458 7.67 -0.26 10.21
C ILE A 458 7.03 1.12 9.99
N GLN A 459 5.73 1.18 9.68
CA GLN A 459 4.97 2.41 9.54
C GLN A 459 5.07 3.27 10.80
N ILE A 460 4.85 2.66 11.99
CA ILE A 460 4.96 3.36 13.28
C ILE A 460 6.38 3.88 13.50
N GLN A 461 7.39 3.05 13.25
CA GLN A 461 8.78 3.47 13.40
C GLN A 461 9.14 4.66 12.50
N VAL A 462 8.58 4.72 11.28
CA VAL A 462 8.77 5.87 10.36
C VAL A 462 8.00 7.09 10.85
N ILE A 463 6.80 6.93 11.39
CA ILE A 463 6.01 8.02 12.00
C ILE A 463 6.75 8.62 13.19
N ASP A 464 7.26 7.79 14.11
CA ASP A 464 8.00 8.24 15.28
C ASP A 464 9.33 8.91 14.88
N LEU A 465 9.99 8.38 13.85
CA LEU A 465 11.17 9.03 13.26
C LEU A 465 10.81 10.42 12.73
N LEU A 466 9.73 10.57 11.96
CA LEU A 466 9.30 11.85 11.39
C LEU A 466 8.94 12.86 12.48
N LYS A 467 8.24 12.44 13.56
CA LYS A 467 7.94 13.29 14.72
C LYS A 467 9.23 13.80 15.38
N ARG A 468 10.15 12.89 15.69
CA ARG A 468 11.46 13.25 16.27
C ARG A 468 12.23 14.22 15.40
N LEU A 469 12.28 13.97 14.08
CA LEU A 469 12.98 14.85 13.14
C LEU A 469 12.28 16.22 13.01
N GLN A 470 10.94 16.27 13.11
CA GLN A 470 10.19 17.52 13.16
C GLN A 470 10.62 18.39 14.33
N ASP A 471 10.72 17.80 15.53
CA ASP A 471 11.13 18.51 16.75
C ASP A 471 12.60 18.93 16.69
N GLU A 472 13.50 18.03 16.25
CA GLU A 472 14.95 18.28 16.21
C GLU A 472 15.33 19.36 15.18
N TYR A 473 14.69 19.35 14.00
CA TYR A 473 15.03 20.26 12.90
C TYR A 473 14.02 21.38 12.69
N SER A 474 12.99 21.49 13.54
CA SER A 474 11.89 22.46 13.41
C SER A 474 11.24 22.42 12.04
N LEU A 475 10.93 21.21 11.54
CA LEU A 475 10.40 20.99 10.21
C LEU A 475 8.90 21.31 10.14
N THR A 476 8.47 21.80 8.99
CA THR A 476 7.06 21.92 8.65
C THR A 476 6.70 20.83 7.63
N TYR A 477 5.59 20.12 7.86
CA TYR A 477 5.17 19.02 7.01
C TYR A 477 3.84 19.29 6.30
N LEU A 478 3.78 18.94 5.01
CA LEU A 478 2.54 18.61 4.34
C LEU A 478 2.49 17.08 4.22
N PHE A 479 1.65 16.44 5.02
CA PHE A 479 1.54 14.99 5.10
C PHE A 479 0.33 14.51 4.30
N ILE A 480 0.57 13.88 3.16
CA ILE A 480 -0.45 13.32 2.29
C ILE A 480 -0.57 11.83 2.60
N SER A 481 -1.78 11.37 2.94
CA SER A 481 -2.05 9.95 3.13
C SER A 481 -3.54 9.65 2.91
N HIS A 482 -3.83 8.41 2.59
CA HIS A 482 -5.18 7.85 2.63
C HIS A 482 -5.45 7.10 3.96
N ASP A 483 -4.40 6.81 4.76
CA ASP A 483 -4.53 6.21 6.08
C ASP A 483 -4.88 7.28 7.13
N LEU A 484 -6.14 7.30 7.55
CA LEU A 484 -6.66 8.28 8.49
C LEU A 484 -6.09 8.13 9.91
N LYS A 485 -5.68 6.92 10.32
CA LYS A 485 -5.01 6.70 11.61
C LYS A 485 -3.65 7.39 11.64
N VAL A 486 -2.90 7.29 10.54
CA VAL A 486 -1.61 7.98 10.39
C VAL A 486 -1.78 9.49 10.36
N ILE A 487 -2.78 9.98 9.62
CA ILE A 487 -3.10 11.41 9.57
C ILE A 487 -3.44 11.94 10.97
N ARG A 488 -4.28 11.23 11.73
CA ARG A 488 -4.64 11.62 13.11
C ARG A 488 -3.41 11.66 14.03
N ALA A 489 -2.46 10.77 13.80
CA ALA A 489 -1.23 10.69 14.59
C ALA A 489 -0.19 11.78 14.26
N MET A 490 -0.23 12.31 13.03
CA MET A 490 0.79 13.24 12.54
C MET A 490 0.32 14.70 12.49
N SER A 491 -0.98 14.93 12.23
CA SER A 491 -1.45 16.24 11.77
C SER A 491 -2.01 17.10 12.88
N ASP A 492 -1.66 18.38 12.86
CA ASP A 492 -2.24 19.43 13.71
C ASP A 492 -3.54 19.96 13.10
N TYR A 493 -3.56 20.08 11.75
CA TYR A 493 -4.68 20.58 10.96
C TYR A 493 -4.88 19.71 9.72
N ILE A 494 -6.10 19.54 9.27
CA ILE A 494 -6.46 18.64 8.18
C ILE A 494 -7.23 19.39 7.10
N TYR A 495 -6.92 19.07 5.84
CA TYR A 495 -7.69 19.40 4.67
C TYR A 495 -8.19 18.12 4.01
N VAL A 496 -9.50 18.05 3.78
CA VAL A 496 -10.16 16.92 3.10
C VAL A 496 -10.39 17.28 1.66
N MET A 497 -9.81 16.50 0.75
CA MET A 497 -9.83 16.79 -0.69
C MET A 497 -10.67 15.77 -1.45
N LYS A 498 -11.59 16.25 -2.30
CA LYS A 498 -12.47 15.45 -3.16
C LYS A 498 -12.51 16.05 -4.57
N GLN A 499 -12.22 15.22 -5.59
CA GLN A 499 -12.32 15.61 -7.01
C GLN A 499 -11.66 16.96 -7.37
N GLY A 500 -10.50 17.21 -6.77
CA GLY A 500 -9.70 18.43 -7.00
C GLY A 500 -10.01 19.60 -6.09
N GLU A 501 -11.01 19.51 -5.22
CA GLU A 501 -11.48 20.58 -4.34
C GLU A 501 -11.28 20.25 -2.87
N ILE A 502 -11.06 21.25 -2.00
CA ILE A 502 -11.12 21.11 -0.55
C ILE A 502 -12.60 21.20 -0.15
N VAL A 503 -13.12 20.12 0.46
CA VAL A 503 -14.52 20.06 0.88
C VAL A 503 -14.69 20.35 2.37
N GLU A 504 -13.68 20.02 3.19
CA GLU A 504 -13.69 20.29 4.63
C GLU A 504 -12.27 20.54 5.12
N HIS A 505 -12.10 21.38 6.13
CA HIS A 505 -10.82 21.60 6.79
C HIS A 505 -11.01 22.05 8.23
N GLY A 506 -10.03 21.79 9.07
CA GLY A 506 -10.08 22.17 10.49
C GLY A 506 -8.94 21.57 11.30
N LYS A 507 -8.96 21.84 12.62
CA LYS A 507 -8.07 21.15 13.56
C LYS A 507 -8.33 19.65 13.49
N SER A 508 -7.28 18.84 13.62
CA SER A 508 -7.34 17.38 13.50
C SER A 508 -8.46 16.81 14.36
N ASP A 509 -8.49 17.13 15.64
CA ASP A 509 -9.49 16.60 16.58
C ASP A 509 -10.93 16.93 16.15
N ILE A 510 -11.18 18.18 15.68
CA ILE A 510 -12.51 18.61 15.29
C ILE A 510 -13.00 17.85 14.04
N VAL A 511 -12.15 17.72 13.02
CA VAL A 511 -12.52 17.01 11.78
C VAL A 511 -12.78 15.53 12.03
N PHE A 512 -12.01 14.90 12.97
CA PHE A 512 -12.21 13.50 13.30
C PHE A 512 -13.44 13.25 14.19
N GLU A 513 -13.72 14.12 15.16
CA GLU A 513 -14.79 13.90 16.14
C GLU A 513 -16.15 14.46 15.70
N THR A 514 -16.14 15.56 14.96
CA THR A 514 -17.36 16.26 14.53
C THR A 514 -17.32 16.69 13.07
N PRO A 515 -17.13 15.72 12.11
CA PRO A 515 -17.10 16.04 10.70
C PRO A 515 -18.43 16.66 10.24
N GLN A 516 -18.36 17.73 9.45
CA GLN A 516 -19.55 18.43 8.95
C GLN A 516 -20.01 17.87 7.61
N GLU A 517 -19.07 17.63 6.70
CA GLU A 517 -19.34 17.19 5.34
C GLU A 517 -19.68 15.71 5.25
N ASP A 518 -20.70 15.36 4.48
CA ASP A 518 -21.13 13.96 4.28
C ASP A 518 -20.03 13.09 3.66
N TYR A 519 -19.17 13.67 2.85
CA TYR A 519 -18.02 12.96 2.29
C TYR A 519 -17.02 12.60 3.38
N THR A 520 -16.68 13.52 4.26
CA THR A 520 -15.78 13.29 5.40
C THR A 520 -16.36 12.25 6.35
N LYS A 521 -17.66 12.32 6.65
CA LYS A 521 -18.36 11.31 7.48
C LYS A 521 -18.24 9.92 6.88
N ARG A 522 -18.48 9.79 5.56
CA ARG A 522 -18.33 8.51 4.86
C ARG A 522 -16.90 7.99 4.87
N LEU A 523 -15.92 8.87 4.63
CA LEU A 523 -14.50 8.52 4.64
C LEU A 523 -14.07 8.00 6.03
N LEU A 524 -14.47 8.71 7.11
CA LEU A 524 -14.20 8.33 8.49
C LEU A 524 -14.93 7.04 8.88
N THR A 525 -16.20 6.91 8.49
CA THR A 525 -16.99 5.69 8.76
C THR A 525 -16.35 4.47 8.09
N ALA A 526 -15.89 4.60 6.84
CA ALA A 526 -15.21 3.52 6.15
C ALA A 526 -13.90 3.13 6.85
N ALA A 527 -13.12 4.10 7.33
CA ALA A 527 -11.90 3.85 8.10
C ALA A 527 -12.17 3.21 9.47
N LEU A 528 -13.23 3.66 10.15
CA LEU A 528 -13.62 3.15 11.48
C LEU A 528 -14.39 1.82 11.38
N LYS A 529 -15.04 1.53 10.25
CA LYS A 529 -15.72 0.23 10.02
C LYS A 529 -14.77 -0.95 10.23
N TYR A 530 -13.50 -0.75 9.95
CA TYR A 530 -12.44 -1.76 10.09
C TYR A 530 -11.34 -1.34 11.08
N ALA A 531 -11.62 -0.38 11.96
CA ALA A 531 -10.72 -0.08 13.08
C ALA A 531 -10.95 -1.10 14.21
N THR A 532 -9.89 -1.59 14.81
CA THR A 532 -9.94 -2.31 16.11
C THR A 532 -10.46 -1.33 17.18
N ASN A 533 -11.41 -1.77 18.00
CA ASN A 533 -11.93 -0.99 19.12
C ASN A 533 -10.89 -0.81 20.22
#